data_51ab4ebf27429a88e3e32717676e6495
#
_entry.id   51ab4ebf27429a88e3e32717676e6495
#
_cell.length_a   1.000
_cell.length_b   1.000
_cell.length_c   1.000
_cell.angle_alpha   90.00
_cell.angle_beta   90.00
_cell.angle_gamma   90.00
#
_symmetry.space_group_name_H-M   'P 1'
#
loop_
_entity.id
_entity.type
_entity.pdbx_description
1 polymer ?
#
loop_
_entity_poly.entity_id
_entity_poly.type
_entity_poly.pdbx_seq_one_letter_code
_entity_poly.pdbx_strand_id
1 'polypeptide(L)'
;WNEELAEKKAAYVDRRHFNPDFVNPCRFVQTLSSKMNDDAIYVADVGQNQLWSADNYVMKHGRFLTTGGFGTMGYSIPAAIGVRAALPDTQIVAVCGDGSFQMSLMELATMRQWTLPIKFVIMRNGYLGLVREYQHHTYHDRYSGVSLDGSPDFEKVADAYGLDYFHLEHNDEME
;
A
#
# COMPACT_ATOMS: atom_id res chain seq x y z
N TRP A 1 20.11 22.07 -3.82
CA TRP A 1 19.38 20.79 -3.93
C TRP A 1 17.99 20.89 -3.30
N ASN A 2 17.88 21.27 -2.02
CA ASN A 2 16.57 21.34 -1.35
C ASN A 2 15.66 22.42 -1.93
N GLU A 3 16.20 23.57 -2.29
CA GLU A 3 15.45 24.66 -2.94
C GLU A 3 14.97 24.25 -4.33
N GLU A 4 15.84 23.66 -5.14
CA GLU A 4 15.48 23.13 -6.47
C GLU A 4 14.41 22.04 -6.41
N LEU A 5 14.49 21.14 -5.41
CA LEU A 5 13.46 20.14 -5.19
C LEU A 5 12.13 20.75 -4.76
N ALA A 6 12.16 21.78 -3.91
CA ALA A 6 10.96 22.48 -3.47
C ALA A 6 10.27 23.20 -4.64
N GLU A 7 11.05 23.85 -5.52
CA GLU A 7 10.54 24.49 -6.73
C GLU A 7 9.91 23.48 -7.70
N LYS A 8 10.59 22.35 -7.96
CA LYS A 8 10.06 21.28 -8.83
C LYS A 8 8.79 20.66 -8.24
N LYS A 9 8.74 20.47 -6.94
CA LYS A 9 7.57 19.93 -6.25
C LYS A 9 6.39 20.91 -6.28
N ALA A 10 6.64 22.20 -6.12
CA ALA A 10 5.62 23.24 -6.21
C ALA A 10 5.07 23.40 -7.64
N ALA A 11 5.91 23.18 -8.65
CA ALA A 11 5.53 23.25 -10.07
C ALA A 11 4.88 21.96 -10.58
N TYR A 12 4.92 20.89 -9.79
CA TYR A 12 4.34 19.60 -10.20
C TYR A 12 2.82 19.68 -10.20
N VAL A 13 2.22 19.34 -11.34
CA VAL A 13 0.77 19.18 -11.48
C VAL A 13 0.48 17.71 -11.63
N ASP A 14 -0.23 17.12 -10.68
CA ASP A 14 -0.71 15.75 -10.80
C ASP A 14 -1.77 15.68 -11.93
N ARG A 15 -1.45 14.92 -12.97
CA ARG A 15 -2.32 14.72 -14.12
C ARG A 15 -3.05 13.38 -14.10
N ARG A 16 -2.90 12.62 -13.01
CA ARG A 16 -3.61 11.35 -12.85
C ARG A 16 -5.11 11.61 -12.66
N HIS A 17 -5.91 10.85 -13.36
CA HIS A 17 -7.36 10.89 -13.26
C HIS A 17 -7.85 9.66 -12.51
N PHE A 18 -8.53 9.89 -11.39
CA PHE A 18 -9.17 8.84 -10.61
C PHE A 18 -10.68 8.95 -10.75
N ASN A 19 -11.37 7.80 -10.76
CA ASN A 19 -12.82 7.80 -10.73
C ASN A 19 -13.31 8.43 -9.42
N PRO A 20 -14.12 9.49 -9.45
CA PRO A 20 -14.57 10.20 -8.24
C PRO A 20 -15.49 9.35 -7.34
N ASP A 21 -16.11 8.30 -7.90
CA ASP A 21 -17.03 7.41 -7.17
C ASP A 21 -16.30 6.46 -6.21
N PHE A 22 -14.98 6.34 -6.33
CA PHE A 22 -14.18 5.44 -5.51
C PHE A 22 -13.12 6.19 -4.71
N VAL A 23 -12.50 5.47 -3.77
CA VAL A 23 -11.38 6.02 -2.99
C VAL A 23 -10.24 6.47 -3.91
N ASN A 24 -9.88 7.75 -3.83
CA ASN A 24 -8.68 8.26 -4.48
C ASN A 24 -7.44 7.80 -3.68
N PRO A 25 -6.56 6.96 -4.25
CA PRO A 25 -5.45 6.37 -3.52
C PRO A 25 -4.43 7.41 -3.03
N CYS A 26 -4.22 8.49 -3.77
CA CYS A 26 -3.32 9.57 -3.36
C CYS A 26 -3.87 10.34 -2.16
N ARG A 27 -5.15 10.71 -2.20
CA ARG A 27 -5.85 11.35 -1.09
C ARG A 27 -5.89 10.43 0.14
N PHE A 28 -6.11 9.13 -0.08
CA PHE A 28 -6.08 8.15 0.99
C PHE A 28 -4.72 8.12 1.70
N VAL A 29 -3.61 8.05 0.95
CA VAL A 29 -2.26 8.05 1.52
C VAL A 29 -1.97 9.34 2.29
N GLN A 30 -2.40 10.51 1.78
CA GLN A 30 -2.25 11.79 2.47
C GLN A 30 -3.04 11.81 3.79
N THR A 31 -4.29 11.35 3.78
CA THR A 31 -5.15 11.26 4.97
C THR A 31 -4.57 10.28 5.99
N LEU A 32 -4.17 9.09 5.55
CA LEU A 32 -3.50 8.09 6.38
C LEU A 32 -2.24 8.68 7.03
N SER A 33 -1.39 9.33 6.23
CA SER A 33 -0.15 9.96 6.70
C SER A 33 -0.42 11.01 7.78
N SER A 34 -1.48 11.80 7.65
CA SER A 34 -1.85 12.83 8.62
C SER A 34 -2.31 12.26 9.97
N LYS A 35 -2.88 11.04 9.95
CA LYS A 35 -3.42 10.35 11.13
C LYS A 35 -2.39 9.40 11.79
N MET A 36 -1.26 9.15 11.15
CA MET A 36 -0.19 8.32 11.71
C MET A 36 0.65 9.09 12.74
N ASN A 37 1.22 8.34 13.70
CA ASN A 37 2.18 8.87 14.65
C ASN A 37 3.42 9.41 13.92
N ASP A 38 4.09 10.38 14.52
CA ASP A 38 5.25 11.03 13.91
C ASP A 38 6.44 10.08 13.71
N ASP A 39 6.58 9.08 14.55
CA ASP A 39 7.62 8.04 14.53
C ASP A 39 7.19 6.74 13.82
N ALA A 40 5.99 6.73 13.24
CA ALA A 40 5.44 5.54 12.60
C ALA A 40 6.31 5.01 11.46
N ILE A 41 6.30 3.70 11.29
CA ILE A 41 6.95 3.02 10.16
C ILE A 41 5.91 2.70 9.10
N TYR A 42 6.11 3.23 7.91
CA TYR A 42 5.32 2.95 6.73
C TYR A 42 6.03 1.93 5.85
N VAL A 43 5.39 0.81 5.56
CA VAL A 43 5.95 -0.25 4.71
C VAL A 43 5.12 -0.33 3.44
N ALA A 44 5.71 0.01 2.29
CA ALA A 44 5.05 -0.07 0.99
C ALA A 44 5.47 -1.32 0.24
N ASP A 45 4.49 -2.10 -0.20
CA ASP A 45 4.72 -3.20 -1.15
C ASP A 45 4.86 -2.68 -2.58
N VAL A 46 5.33 -3.52 -3.48
CA VAL A 46 5.53 -3.20 -4.90
C VAL A 46 4.20 -3.18 -5.66
N GLY A 47 4.02 -2.19 -6.51
CA GLY A 47 2.85 -1.96 -7.33
C GLY A 47 2.50 -0.48 -7.48
N GLN A 48 1.34 -0.15 -8.02
CA GLN A 48 0.87 1.24 -8.10
C GLN A 48 0.77 1.88 -6.70
N ASN A 49 0.39 1.10 -5.69
CA ASN A 49 0.39 1.52 -4.29
C ASN A 49 1.75 2.05 -3.81
N GLN A 50 2.86 1.48 -4.29
CA GLN A 50 4.22 1.95 -3.98
C GLN A 50 4.46 3.37 -4.49
N LEU A 51 4.06 3.64 -5.74
CA LEU A 51 4.22 4.96 -6.36
C LEU A 51 3.34 5.99 -5.66
N TRP A 52 2.06 5.68 -5.43
CA TRP A 52 1.15 6.57 -4.71
C TRP A 52 1.64 6.85 -3.28
N SER A 53 2.19 5.83 -2.62
CA SER A 53 2.77 5.98 -1.28
C SER A 53 4.01 6.86 -1.29
N ALA A 54 4.94 6.64 -2.22
CA ALA A 54 6.16 7.43 -2.32
C ALA A 54 5.90 8.91 -2.64
N ASP A 55 4.86 9.18 -3.47
CA ASP A 55 4.50 10.53 -3.87
C ASP A 55 3.74 11.31 -2.77
N ASN A 56 2.97 10.62 -1.93
CA ASN A 56 1.96 11.25 -1.07
C ASN A 56 2.17 11.05 0.44
N TYR A 57 2.99 10.08 0.85
CA TYR A 57 3.31 9.90 2.27
C TYR A 57 4.27 10.99 2.77
N VAL A 58 3.90 11.64 3.86
CA VAL A 58 4.74 12.65 4.52
C VAL A 58 5.45 12.01 5.70
N MET A 59 6.72 11.63 5.49
CA MET A 59 7.56 11.09 6.55
C MET A 59 7.99 12.21 7.50
N LYS A 60 7.80 11.99 8.80
CA LYS A 60 8.22 12.91 9.87
C LYS A 60 9.50 12.38 10.53
N HIS A 61 9.37 11.68 11.67
CA HIS A 61 10.49 11.09 12.40
C HIS A 61 10.62 9.57 12.17
N GLY A 62 9.62 8.94 11.57
CA GLY A 62 9.60 7.51 11.27
C GLY A 62 10.46 7.08 10.09
N ARG A 63 10.02 6.03 9.40
CA ARG A 63 10.71 5.48 8.22
C ARG A 63 9.69 5.08 7.15
N PHE A 64 10.12 5.19 5.90
CA PHE A 64 9.45 4.60 4.74
C PHE A 64 10.29 3.43 4.23
N LEU A 65 9.73 2.23 4.21
CA LEU A 65 10.41 1.00 3.81
C LEU A 65 9.76 0.41 2.56
N THR A 66 10.56 0.04 1.59
CA THR A 66 10.11 -0.63 0.37
C THR A 66 11.26 -1.35 -0.34
N THR A 67 10.96 -2.31 -1.21
CA THR A 67 11.96 -3.00 -2.06
C THR A 67 12.22 -2.21 -3.33
N GLY A 68 12.86 -1.04 -3.22
CA GLY A 68 13.16 -0.16 -4.36
C GLY A 68 14.19 -0.71 -5.37
N GLY A 69 14.91 -1.78 -5.07
CA GLY A 69 15.92 -2.38 -5.93
C GLY A 69 15.30 -3.35 -6.96
N PHE A 70 14.99 -4.56 -6.54
CA PHE A 70 14.46 -5.59 -7.43
C PHE A 70 12.94 -5.56 -7.62
N GLY A 71 12.20 -4.74 -6.87
CA GLY A 71 10.76 -4.65 -6.99
C GLY A 71 10.05 -5.97 -6.64
N THR A 72 10.44 -6.58 -5.53
CA THR A 72 9.89 -7.87 -5.09
C THR A 72 8.52 -7.67 -4.44
N MET A 73 7.46 -8.14 -5.09
CA MET A 73 6.11 -8.18 -4.52
C MET A 73 6.02 -9.18 -3.34
N GLY A 74 5.09 -8.93 -2.41
CA GLY A 74 4.94 -9.75 -1.20
C GLY A 74 5.89 -9.35 -0.07
N TYR A 75 6.54 -8.20 -0.18
CA TYR A 75 7.50 -7.68 0.80
C TYR A 75 6.86 -7.17 2.07
N SER A 76 5.70 -6.50 1.96
CA SER A 76 5.19 -5.65 3.04
C SER A 76 4.81 -6.41 4.31
N ILE A 77 4.20 -7.58 4.20
CA ILE A 77 3.78 -8.37 5.36
C ILE A 77 4.99 -8.87 6.16
N PRO A 78 5.94 -9.64 5.58
CA PRO A 78 7.10 -10.12 6.33
C PRO A 78 8.00 -8.98 6.83
N ALA A 79 8.13 -7.90 6.07
CA ALA A 79 8.89 -6.73 6.51
C ALA A 79 8.24 -6.04 7.72
N ALA A 80 6.93 -5.86 7.71
CA ALA A 80 6.20 -5.28 8.85
C ALA A 80 6.31 -6.15 10.11
N ILE A 81 6.27 -7.48 9.97
CA ILE A 81 6.52 -8.42 11.06
C ILE A 81 7.95 -8.24 11.62
N GLY A 82 8.95 -8.17 10.74
CA GLY A 82 10.34 -7.94 11.13
C GLY A 82 10.53 -6.60 11.86
N VAL A 83 9.90 -5.53 11.36
CA VAL A 83 9.91 -4.22 12.03
C VAL A 83 9.25 -4.31 13.41
N ARG A 84 8.12 -4.99 13.54
CA ARG A 84 7.44 -5.17 14.83
C ARG A 84 8.30 -5.92 15.83
N ALA A 85 9.03 -6.95 15.38
CA ALA A 85 9.95 -7.69 16.24
C ALA A 85 11.12 -6.82 16.74
N ALA A 86 11.60 -5.88 15.91
CA ALA A 86 12.69 -4.98 16.25
C ALA A 86 12.24 -3.75 17.06
N LEU A 87 11.01 -3.26 16.81
CA LEU A 87 10.44 -2.03 17.38
C LEU A 87 9.04 -2.31 17.92
N PRO A 88 8.93 -2.94 19.11
CA PRO A 88 7.67 -3.47 19.65
C PRO A 88 6.62 -2.40 19.97
N ASP A 89 7.00 -1.16 20.21
CA ASP A 89 6.11 -0.08 20.63
C ASP A 89 5.77 0.91 19.52
N THR A 90 6.39 0.77 18.33
CA THR A 90 6.21 1.70 17.21
C THR A 90 4.97 1.37 16.40
N GLN A 91 4.21 2.39 15.98
CA GLN A 91 3.11 2.19 15.04
C GLN A 91 3.64 1.72 13.68
N ILE A 92 3.04 0.65 13.14
CA ILE A 92 3.41 0.08 11.85
C ILE A 92 2.18 -0.01 10.97
N VAL A 93 2.29 0.54 9.76
CA VAL A 93 1.28 0.43 8.71
C VAL A 93 1.93 -0.13 7.46
N ALA A 94 1.43 -1.25 6.97
CA ALA A 94 1.86 -1.89 5.74
C ALA A 94 0.81 -1.67 4.65
N VAL A 95 1.22 -1.10 3.51
CA VAL A 95 0.35 -0.80 2.38
C VAL A 95 0.75 -1.64 1.18
N CYS A 96 -0.20 -2.37 0.62
CA CYS A 96 0.04 -3.29 -0.49
C CYS A 96 -1.12 -3.28 -1.50
N GLY A 97 -0.88 -3.81 -2.68
CA GLY A 97 -1.94 -4.17 -3.60
C GLY A 97 -2.52 -5.54 -3.28
N ASP A 98 -3.69 -5.85 -3.81
CA ASP A 98 -4.34 -7.16 -3.68
C ASP A 98 -3.48 -8.33 -4.21
N GLY A 99 -2.72 -8.10 -5.27
CA GLY A 99 -1.79 -9.10 -5.82
C GLY A 99 -0.61 -9.38 -4.89
N SER A 100 0.07 -8.33 -4.41
CA SER A 100 1.22 -8.50 -3.51
C SER A 100 0.83 -9.03 -2.13
N PHE A 101 -0.35 -8.66 -1.62
CA PHE A 101 -0.88 -9.21 -0.38
C PHE A 101 -1.02 -10.74 -0.45
N GLN A 102 -1.58 -11.26 -1.55
CA GLN A 102 -1.76 -12.69 -1.75
C GLN A 102 -0.45 -13.49 -1.78
N MET A 103 0.66 -12.88 -2.19
CA MET A 103 1.96 -13.56 -2.26
C MET A 103 2.54 -13.93 -0.88
N SER A 104 2.12 -13.23 0.18
CA SER A 104 2.64 -13.43 1.54
C SER A 104 1.54 -13.54 2.59
N LEU A 105 0.30 -13.73 2.18
CA LEU A 105 -0.84 -13.77 3.13
C LEU A 105 -0.70 -14.85 4.20
N MET A 106 0.04 -15.92 3.94
CA MET A 106 0.32 -16.98 4.92
C MET A 106 1.06 -16.48 6.16
N GLU A 107 1.79 -15.37 6.05
CA GLU A 107 2.49 -14.74 7.17
C GLU A 107 1.54 -14.09 8.20
N LEU A 108 0.26 -13.96 7.87
CA LEU A 108 -0.76 -13.59 8.85
C LEU A 108 -0.85 -14.61 10.00
N ALA A 109 -0.48 -15.88 9.75
CA ALA A 109 -0.36 -16.89 10.80
C ALA A 109 0.69 -16.50 11.84
N THR A 110 1.86 -16.04 11.40
CA THR A 110 2.92 -15.52 12.28
C THR A 110 2.42 -14.33 13.09
N MET A 111 1.75 -13.38 12.43
CA MET A 111 1.17 -12.21 13.09
C MET A 111 0.14 -12.63 14.16
N ARG A 112 -0.74 -13.58 13.84
CA ARG A 112 -1.74 -14.08 14.78
C ARG A 112 -1.11 -14.84 15.95
N GLN A 113 -0.15 -15.70 15.68
CA GLN A 113 0.54 -16.51 16.70
C GLN A 113 1.22 -15.63 17.77
N TRP A 114 1.82 -14.52 17.34
CA TRP A 114 2.57 -13.61 18.23
C TRP A 114 1.77 -12.38 18.65
N THR A 115 0.50 -12.28 18.26
CA THR A 115 -0.40 -11.16 18.55
C THR A 115 0.25 -9.80 18.20
N LEU A 116 0.78 -9.70 16.98
CA LEU A 116 1.51 -8.53 16.52
C LEU A 116 0.55 -7.42 16.04
N PRO A 117 0.50 -6.26 16.70
CA PRO A 117 -0.40 -5.17 16.32
C PRO A 117 0.14 -4.40 15.10
N ILE A 118 -0.11 -4.91 13.91
CA ILE A 118 0.25 -4.30 12.63
C ILE A 118 -1.04 -3.99 11.87
N LYS A 119 -1.10 -2.82 11.23
CA LYS A 119 -2.20 -2.46 10.34
C LYS A 119 -1.83 -2.71 8.89
N PHE A 120 -2.68 -3.46 8.18
CA PHE A 120 -2.54 -3.67 6.74
C PHE A 120 -3.59 -2.87 5.99
N VAL A 121 -3.15 -2.22 4.92
CA VAL A 121 -4.01 -1.53 3.96
C VAL A 121 -3.86 -2.23 2.62
N ILE A 122 -4.93 -2.81 2.11
CA ILE A 122 -4.97 -3.47 0.81
C ILE A 122 -5.65 -2.54 -0.19
N MET A 123 -4.89 -1.97 -1.12
CA MET A 123 -5.42 -1.20 -2.24
C MET A 123 -5.89 -2.17 -3.32
N ARG A 124 -7.19 -2.48 -3.33
CA ARG A 124 -7.79 -3.47 -4.21
C ARG A 124 -8.28 -2.82 -5.50
N ASN A 125 -7.70 -3.21 -6.62
CA ASN A 125 -8.14 -2.81 -7.96
C ASN A 125 -8.44 -4.01 -8.88
N GLY A 126 -8.20 -5.25 -8.44
CA GLY A 126 -8.42 -6.48 -9.22
C GLY A 126 -7.36 -6.72 -10.30
N TYR A 127 -6.23 -6.04 -10.24
CA TYR A 127 -5.19 -6.14 -11.26
C TYR A 127 -3.77 -6.06 -10.67
N LEU A 128 -2.80 -6.63 -11.39
CA LEU A 128 -1.39 -6.25 -11.27
C LEU A 128 -1.22 -4.88 -11.93
N GLY A 129 -1.64 -3.83 -11.21
CA GLY A 129 -1.92 -2.51 -11.76
C GLY A 129 -0.73 -1.86 -12.47
N LEU A 130 0.49 -1.94 -11.89
CA LEU A 130 1.69 -1.37 -12.49
C LEU A 130 2.08 -2.10 -13.79
N VAL A 131 1.93 -3.41 -13.84
CA VAL A 131 2.18 -4.21 -15.07
C VAL A 131 1.13 -3.88 -16.12
N ARG A 132 -0.13 -3.74 -15.73
CA ARG A 132 -1.22 -3.35 -16.62
C ARG A 132 -1.00 -1.96 -17.23
N GLU A 133 -0.56 -1.01 -16.42
CA GLU A 133 -0.20 0.34 -16.86
C GLU A 133 0.96 0.32 -17.87
N TYR A 134 2.00 -0.48 -17.61
CA TYR A 134 3.08 -0.69 -18.56
C TYR A 134 2.59 -1.29 -19.89
N GLN A 135 1.68 -2.28 -19.83
CA GLN A 135 1.09 -2.88 -21.04
C GLN A 135 0.20 -1.88 -21.81
N HIS A 136 -0.50 -1.00 -21.10
CA HIS A 136 -1.25 0.08 -21.71
C HIS A 136 -0.34 0.99 -22.57
N HIS A 137 0.71 1.52 -21.95
CA HIS A 137 1.58 2.48 -22.62
C HIS A 137 2.50 1.87 -23.68
N THR A 138 3.00 0.65 -23.44
CA THR A 138 4.02 0.03 -24.31
C THR A 138 3.43 -0.88 -25.35
N TYR A 139 2.34 -1.58 -25.04
CA TYR A 139 1.77 -2.63 -25.88
C TYR A 139 0.37 -2.29 -26.40
N HIS A 140 -0.05 -1.02 -26.34
CA HIS A 140 -1.31 -0.54 -26.91
C HIS A 140 -2.52 -1.37 -26.46
N ASP A 141 -2.72 -1.47 -25.14
CA ASP A 141 -3.83 -2.18 -24.49
C ASP A 141 -3.86 -3.71 -24.69
N ARG A 142 -2.76 -4.30 -25.13
CA ARG A 142 -2.66 -5.76 -25.21
C ARG A 142 -2.34 -6.35 -23.85
N TYR A 143 -3.38 -6.49 -23.02
CA TYR A 143 -3.27 -7.01 -21.67
C TYR A 143 -3.12 -8.53 -21.63
N SER A 144 -2.21 -9.03 -20.78
CA SER A 144 -2.00 -10.45 -20.57
C SER A 144 -1.50 -10.73 -19.15
N GLY A 145 -2.13 -11.66 -18.45
CA GLY A 145 -1.70 -12.15 -17.13
C GLY A 145 -1.78 -11.11 -16.01
N VAL A 146 -2.62 -10.08 -16.16
CA VAL A 146 -2.69 -8.97 -15.19
C VAL A 146 -3.99 -8.92 -14.40
N SER A 147 -5.02 -9.68 -14.81
CA SER A 147 -6.30 -9.76 -14.08
C SER A 147 -6.14 -10.63 -12.83
N LEU A 148 -6.80 -10.22 -11.75
CA LEU A 148 -6.88 -10.91 -10.47
C LEU A 148 -8.34 -11.30 -10.15
N ASP A 149 -9.12 -11.69 -11.17
CA ASP A 149 -10.54 -12.04 -11.05
C ASP A 149 -10.82 -13.15 -10.03
N GLY A 150 -9.81 -13.99 -9.74
CA GLY A 150 -9.87 -15.06 -8.74
C GLY A 150 -9.40 -14.66 -7.34
N SER A 151 -9.25 -13.36 -7.05
CA SER A 151 -8.83 -12.90 -5.73
C SER A 151 -9.79 -13.37 -4.63
N PRO A 152 -9.29 -13.75 -3.46
CA PRO A 152 -10.12 -14.16 -2.34
C PRO A 152 -10.97 -13.00 -1.81
N ASP A 153 -12.00 -13.37 -1.07
CA ASP A 153 -12.72 -12.45 -0.21
C ASP A 153 -11.83 -12.11 1.00
N PHE A 154 -11.32 -10.87 1.04
CA PHE A 154 -10.36 -10.46 2.08
C PHE A 154 -11.00 -10.34 3.47
N GLU A 155 -12.30 -10.11 3.57
CA GLU A 155 -13.03 -10.14 4.84
C GLU A 155 -12.98 -11.56 5.43
N LYS A 156 -13.27 -12.59 4.61
CA LYS A 156 -13.16 -13.99 5.05
C LYS A 156 -11.73 -14.41 5.37
N VAL A 157 -10.75 -13.86 4.66
CA VAL A 157 -9.33 -14.08 4.99
C VAL A 157 -9.02 -13.48 6.36
N ALA A 158 -9.43 -12.24 6.63
CA ALA A 158 -9.23 -11.61 7.92
C ALA A 158 -9.90 -12.41 9.06
N ASP A 159 -11.16 -12.83 8.86
CA ASP A 159 -11.92 -13.64 9.83
C ASP A 159 -11.20 -14.98 10.11
N ALA A 160 -10.72 -15.67 9.07
CA ALA A 160 -10.01 -16.95 9.22
C ALA A 160 -8.74 -16.84 10.08
N TYR A 161 -8.08 -15.67 10.08
CA TYR A 161 -6.93 -15.37 10.95
C TYR A 161 -7.32 -14.66 12.25
N GLY A 162 -8.61 -14.39 12.49
CA GLY A 162 -9.12 -13.68 13.67
C GLY A 162 -8.65 -12.24 13.74
N LEU A 163 -8.64 -11.55 12.60
CA LEU A 163 -8.25 -10.16 12.44
C LEU A 163 -9.48 -9.29 12.16
N ASP A 164 -9.47 -8.06 12.67
CA ASP A 164 -10.49 -7.08 12.33
C ASP A 164 -10.37 -6.67 10.86
N TYR A 165 -11.51 -6.43 10.22
CA TYR A 165 -11.60 -6.01 8.83
C TYR A 165 -12.44 -4.74 8.71
N PHE A 166 -11.98 -3.80 7.87
CA PHE A 166 -12.69 -2.59 7.51
C PHE A 166 -12.63 -2.41 6.01
N HIS A 167 -13.75 -2.05 5.41
CA HIS A 167 -13.85 -1.77 3.98
C HIS A 167 -14.12 -0.30 3.75
N LEU A 168 -13.41 0.30 2.78
CA LEU A 168 -13.63 1.66 2.30
C LEU A 168 -13.81 1.59 0.78
N GLU A 169 -14.91 2.13 0.29
CA GLU A 169 -15.23 2.16 -1.14
C GLU A 169 -15.25 3.60 -1.69
N HIS A 170 -15.68 4.55 -0.87
CA HIS A 170 -15.88 5.94 -1.26
C HIS A 170 -15.00 6.93 -0.49
N ASN A 171 -14.77 8.10 -1.10
CA ASN A 171 -13.90 9.13 -0.52
C ASN A 171 -14.40 9.74 0.79
N ASP A 172 -15.71 9.80 1.01
CA ASP A 172 -16.34 10.33 2.23
C ASP A 172 -16.19 9.40 3.45
N GLU A 173 -15.88 8.13 3.22
CA GLU A 173 -15.62 7.16 4.29
C GLU A 173 -14.22 7.32 4.93
N MET A 174 -13.38 8.21 4.39
CA MET A 174 -12.01 8.43 4.90
C MET A 174 -11.94 9.39 6.10
N GLU A 175 -13.03 10.07 6.47
CA GLU A 175 -13.11 11.02 7.58
C GLU A 175 -13.48 10.30 8.90
#